data_54769e4d249293e2c81338de91ef1482
#
_entry.id   54769e4d249293e2c81338de91ef1482
#
_cell.length_a   1.000
_cell.length_b   1.000
_cell.length_c   1.000
_cell.angle_alpha   90.00
_cell.angle_beta   90.00
_cell.angle_gamma   90.00
#
_symmetry.space_group_name_H-M   'P 1'
#
loop_
_entity.id
_entity.type
_entity.pdbx_description
1 polymer ?
#
loop_
_entity_poly.entity_id
_entity_poly.type
_entity_poly.pdbx_seq_one_letter_code
_entity_poly.pdbx_strand_id
1 'polypeptide(L)'
;AHNWLCDFVVSHWAFGPSPVLSQVTKRAKSEILNGMIAGETIMCFGMSEPGAGSDAAMLKTRAEKSGEGWKISGRKIWTTHIPIADYCIVFAITDPERAVRKAGGISTFLVPTSAPGVTVESIIRMHGHIGGNEGITVLEDVEVEPWQLVGELHEGFRIGLFGVSMGRIYNSARAVGL
;
A
#
# COMPACT_ATOMS: atom_id res chain seq x y z
N ALA A 1 -28.79 -2.95 12.09
CA ALA A 1 -28.24 -1.74 11.47
C ALA A 1 -26.77 -1.99 11.17
N HIS A 2 -26.46 -2.00 9.92
CA HIS A 2 -25.10 -2.23 9.43
C HIS A 2 -24.23 -1.04 9.83
N ASN A 3 -23.28 -1.26 10.72
CA ASN A 3 -22.39 -0.19 11.15
C ASN A 3 -21.09 -0.24 10.32
N TRP A 4 -21.09 0.46 9.19
CA TRP A 4 -19.96 0.58 8.30
C TRP A 4 -18.70 1.19 8.97
N LEU A 5 -18.83 1.86 10.12
CA LEU A 5 -17.69 2.29 10.93
C LEU A 5 -16.90 1.08 11.46
N CYS A 6 -17.59 0.00 11.85
CA CYS A 6 -16.91 -1.24 12.24
C CYS A 6 -16.16 -1.84 11.04
N ASP A 7 -16.75 -1.76 9.87
CA ASP A 7 -16.14 -2.20 8.61
C ASP A 7 -14.87 -1.43 8.27
N PHE A 8 -14.89 -0.12 8.46
CA PHE A 8 -13.72 0.75 8.30
C PHE A 8 -12.56 0.35 9.22
N VAL A 9 -12.83 0.16 10.52
CA VAL A 9 -11.81 -0.24 11.49
C VAL A 9 -11.24 -1.63 11.17
N VAL A 10 -12.10 -2.57 10.84
CA VAL A 10 -11.68 -3.95 10.54
C VAL A 10 -10.94 -4.04 9.20
N SER A 11 -11.35 -3.29 8.18
CA SER A 11 -10.64 -3.26 6.90
C SER A 11 -9.26 -2.66 7.03
N HIS A 12 -9.07 -1.66 7.87
CA HIS A 12 -7.75 -1.10 8.18
C HIS A 12 -6.79 -2.17 8.70
N TRP A 13 -7.23 -3.01 9.65
CA TRP A 13 -6.40 -4.09 10.19
C TRP A 13 -6.19 -5.25 9.20
N ALA A 14 -7.19 -5.56 8.38
CA ALA A 14 -7.13 -6.70 7.47
C ALA A 14 -6.25 -6.42 6.22
N PHE A 15 -6.30 -5.21 5.68
CA PHE A 15 -5.61 -4.87 4.43
C PHE A 15 -4.29 -4.13 4.64
N GLY A 16 -4.12 -3.39 5.74
CA GLY A 16 -2.95 -2.56 5.92
C GLY A 16 -1.75 -3.32 6.48
N PRO A 17 -1.72 -3.55 7.78
CA PRO A 17 -0.47 -3.85 8.46
C PRO A 17 -0.08 -5.31 8.55
N SER A 18 -1.06 -6.23 8.67
CA SER A 18 -0.74 -7.59 9.13
C SER A 18 0.23 -8.38 8.23
N PRO A 19 0.14 -8.34 6.88
CA PRO A 19 1.11 -9.02 6.04
C PRO A 19 2.46 -8.31 5.97
N VAL A 20 2.49 -7.01 6.28
CA VAL A 20 3.66 -6.15 6.12
C VAL A 20 4.50 -6.10 7.39
N LEU A 21 3.87 -6.10 8.57
CA LEU A 21 4.56 -5.97 9.86
C LEU A 21 5.61 -7.05 10.14
N SER A 22 5.45 -8.23 9.58
CA SER A 22 6.45 -9.30 9.70
C SER A 22 7.69 -9.09 8.81
N GLN A 23 7.56 -8.22 7.80
CA GLN A 23 8.56 -8.01 6.75
C GLN A 23 9.27 -6.65 6.85
N VAL A 24 8.81 -5.75 7.71
CA VAL A 24 9.44 -4.43 7.91
C VAL A 24 10.73 -4.53 8.72
N THR A 25 11.62 -3.59 8.50
CA THR A 25 12.85 -3.46 9.30
C THR A 25 12.54 -3.21 10.77
N LYS A 26 13.50 -3.49 11.66
CA LYS A 26 13.34 -3.21 13.09
C LYS A 26 13.04 -1.72 13.35
N ARG A 27 13.68 -0.81 12.60
CA ARG A 27 13.44 0.64 12.68
C ARG A 27 12.00 0.97 12.30
N ALA A 28 11.53 0.52 11.13
CA ALA A 28 10.16 0.74 10.70
C ALA A 28 9.14 0.21 11.72
N LYS A 29 9.40 -0.99 12.27
CA LYS A 29 8.53 -1.57 13.27
C LYS A 29 8.45 -0.73 14.55
N SER A 30 9.57 -0.18 15.03
CA SER A 30 9.56 0.67 16.23
C SER A 30 8.85 2.00 16.00
N GLU A 31 8.91 2.55 14.79
CA GLU A 31 8.26 3.82 14.48
C GLU A 31 6.73 3.69 14.31
N ILE A 32 6.25 2.60 13.71
CA ILE A 32 4.83 2.49 13.35
C ILE A 32 4.00 1.65 14.32
N LEU A 33 4.59 0.63 14.97
CA LEU A 33 3.82 -0.39 15.71
C LEU A 33 3.05 0.17 16.90
N ASN A 34 3.68 1.02 17.69
CA ASN A 34 3.03 1.59 18.88
C ASN A 34 1.85 2.49 18.50
N GLY A 35 2.03 3.36 17.49
CA GLY A 35 0.96 4.20 16.97
C GLY A 35 -0.19 3.38 16.39
N MET A 36 0.13 2.29 15.70
CA MET A 36 -0.89 1.38 15.15
C MET A 36 -1.69 0.67 16.26
N ILE A 37 -1.02 0.18 17.31
CA ILE A 37 -1.69 -0.46 18.45
C ILE A 37 -2.58 0.54 19.19
N ALA A 38 -2.13 1.80 19.31
CA ALA A 38 -2.90 2.88 19.90
C ALA A 38 -4.05 3.40 18.99
N GLY A 39 -4.07 3.02 17.71
CA GLY A 39 -5.03 3.55 16.73
C GLY A 39 -4.67 4.96 16.24
N GLU A 40 -3.46 5.42 16.50
CA GLU A 40 -2.97 6.76 16.15
C GLU A 40 -2.27 6.79 14.78
N THR A 41 -1.79 5.63 14.29
CA THR A 41 -1.14 5.49 12.99
C THR A 41 -2.00 4.68 12.05
N ILE A 42 -2.38 5.27 10.93
CA ILE A 42 -3.19 4.66 9.88
C ILE A 42 -2.29 4.32 8.69
N MET A 43 -2.44 3.10 8.18
CA MET A 43 -1.73 2.65 6.98
C MET A 43 -2.70 2.39 5.83
N CYS A 44 -2.25 2.64 4.61
CA CYS A 44 -2.97 2.29 3.40
C CYS A 44 -2.11 1.46 2.44
N PHE A 45 -2.73 0.94 1.38
CA PHE A 45 -2.11 -0.01 0.46
C PHE A 45 -2.28 0.46 -0.98
N GLY A 46 -1.19 0.88 -1.61
CA GLY A 46 -1.13 1.43 -2.96
C GLY A 46 -0.52 0.46 -3.96
N MET A 47 -1.31 -0.51 -4.45
CA MET A 47 -0.86 -1.49 -5.44
C MET A 47 -1.42 -1.21 -6.83
N SER A 48 -2.74 -1.05 -6.94
CA SER A 48 -3.45 -0.87 -8.20
C SER A 48 -3.08 0.42 -8.91
N GLU A 49 -3.05 0.37 -10.24
CA GLU A 49 -2.82 1.53 -11.11
C GLU A 49 -3.89 1.61 -12.20
N PRO A 50 -4.07 2.76 -12.88
CA PRO A 50 -5.06 2.88 -13.95
C PRO A 50 -4.94 1.82 -15.05
N GLY A 51 -3.74 1.33 -15.31
CA GLY A 51 -3.45 0.28 -16.30
C GLY A 51 -3.13 -1.10 -15.71
N ALA A 52 -3.17 -1.27 -14.39
CA ALA A 52 -2.78 -2.51 -13.70
C ALA A 52 -3.74 -2.82 -12.54
N GLY A 53 -4.85 -3.45 -12.86
CA GLY A 53 -5.85 -3.92 -11.90
C GLY A 53 -5.73 -5.42 -11.62
N SER A 54 -6.45 -6.24 -12.38
CA SER A 54 -6.42 -7.71 -12.21
C SER A 54 -5.03 -8.31 -12.46
N ASP A 55 -4.29 -7.82 -13.44
CA ASP A 55 -2.86 -8.10 -13.58
C ASP A 55 -2.02 -7.02 -12.90
N ALA A 56 -1.91 -7.11 -11.59
CA ALA A 56 -1.17 -6.15 -10.79
C ALA A 56 0.34 -6.18 -11.05
N ALA A 57 0.86 -7.20 -11.73
CA ALA A 57 2.26 -7.26 -12.17
C ALA A 57 2.57 -6.28 -13.33
N MET A 58 1.54 -5.75 -13.98
CA MET A 58 1.67 -4.75 -15.06
C MET A 58 1.78 -3.31 -14.54
N LEU A 59 2.03 -3.11 -13.26
CA LEU A 59 2.22 -1.77 -12.68
C LEU A 59 3.38 -1.03 -13.36
N LYS A 60 3.32 0.30 -13.35
CA LYS A 60 4.27 1.19 -14.01
C LYS A 60 5.03 2.10 -13.04
N THR A 61 4.57 2.21 -11.80
CA THR A 61 5.30 2.95 -10.76
C THR A 61 6.73 2.39 -10.66
N ARG A 62 7.71 3.28 -10.65
CA ARG A 62 9.14 2.94 -10.61
C ARG A 62 9.77 3.45 -9.33
N ALA A 63 10.76 2.73 -8.85
CA ALA A 63 11.66 3.15 -7.80
C ALA A 63 13.09 3.07 -8.34
N GLU A 64 13.65 4.23 -8.61
CA GLU A 64 15.00 4.35 -9.14
C GLU A 64 15.99 4.55 -8.00
N LYS A 65 17.17 3.94 -8.09
CA LYS A 65 18.20 4.05 -7.07
C LYS A 65 18.69 5.50 -6.97
N SER A 66 18.70 6.05 -5.75
CA SER A 66 19.17 7.41 -5.45
C SER A 66 19.99 7.40 -4.16
N GLY A 67 21.31 7.51 -4.30
CA GLY A 67 22.21 7.30 -3.18
C GLY A 67 22.05 5.92 -2.56
N GLU A 68 21.85 5.85 -1.25
CA GLU A 68 21.57 4.58 -0.56
C GLU A 68 20.08 4.18 -0.63
N GLY A 69 19.19 5.14 -0.89
CA GLY A 69 17.75 4.95 -0.98
C GLY A 69 17.22 4.85 -2.41
N TRP A 70 15.97 5.27 -2.59
CA TRP A 70 15.29 5.27 -3.89
C TRP A 70 14.46 6.54 -4.05
N LYS A 71 14.16 6.88 -5.32
CA LYS A 71 13.13 7.84 -5.72
C LYS A 71 11.98 7.10 -6.37
N ILE A 72 10.76 7.33 -5.88
CA ILE A 72 9.56 6.64 -6.36
C ILE A 72 8.72 7.62 -7.15
N SER A 73 8.37 7.24 -8.40
CA SER A 73 7.47 8.01 -9.26
C SER A 73 6.43 7.10 -9.88
N GLY A 74 5.16 7.55 -9.87
CA GLY A 74 4.05 6.82 -10.45
C GLY A 74 2.70 7.28 -9.95
N ARG A 75 1.65 6.51 -10.28
CA ARG A 75 0.27 6.85 -9.95
C ARG A 75 -0.49 5.61 -9.51
N LYS A 76 -1.07 5.66 -8.32
CA LYS A 76 -1.89 4.60 -7.74
C LYS A 76 -3.36 5.00 -7.77
N ILE A 77 -4.24 4.00 -7.89
CA ILE A 77 -5.69 4.18 -7.86
C ILE A 77 -6.32 3.19 -6.88
N TRP A 78 -7.47 3.53 -6.37
CA TRP A 78 -8.20 2.71 -5.38
C TRP A 78 -7.42 2.53 -4.07
N THR A 79 -6.61 3.52 -3.69
CA THR A 79 -5.86 3.48 -2.42
C THR A 79 -6.81 3.85 -1.29
N THR A 80 -7.35 2.83 -0.63
CA THR A 80 -8.28 2.99 0.50
C THR A 80 -7.56 3.66 1.67
N HIS A 81 -8.22 4.61 2.30
CA HIS A 81 -7.73 5.43 3.44
C HIS A 81 -6.63 6.44 3.11
N ILE A 82 -6.19 6.59 1.88
CA ILE A 82 -5.09 7.51 1.53
C ILE A 82 -5.28 8.95 2.04
N PRO A 83 -6.51 9.53 2.13
CA PRO A 83 -6.67 10.91 2.62
C PRO A 83 -6.38 11.07 4.12
N ILE A 84 -6.34 9.99 4.88
CA ILE A 84 -6.19 10.00 6.33
C ILE A 84 -5.05 9.12 6.81
N ALA A 85 -4.38 8.41 5.90
CA ALA A 85 -3.29 7.52 6.26
C ALA A 85 -1.99 8.28 6.52
N ASP A 86 -1.22 7.83 7.51
CA ASP A 86 0.13 8.32 7.81
C ASP A 86 1.17 7.68 6.91
N TYR A 87 0.96 6.42 6.53
CA TYR A 87 1.86 5.66 5.67
C TYR A 87 1.10 4.93 4.57
N CYS A 88 1.68 4.92 3.38
CA CYS A 88 1.24 4.11 2.25
C CYS A 88 2.25 3.01 1.95
N ILE A 89 1.77 1.77 1.84
CA ILE A 89 2.56 0.64 1.35
C ILE A 89 2.53 0.69 -0.18
N VAL A 90 3.64 1.08 -0.79
CA VAL A 90 3.74 1.32 -2.23
C VAL A 90 4.52 0.21 -2.92
N PHE A 91 3.97 -0.32 -4.01
CA PHE A 91 4.64 -1.29 -4.89
C PHE A 91 5.22 -0.56 -6.10
N ALA A 92 6.50 -0.76 -6.37
CA ALA A 92 7.21 -0.10 -7.46
C ALA A 92 8.21 -1.04 -8.13
N ILE A 93 8.42 -0.88 -9.43
CA ILE A 93 9.43 -1.60 -10.19
C ILE A 93 10.82 -1.08 -9.76
N THR A 94 11.66 -1.98 -9.31
CA THR A 94 13.07 -1.74 -8.98
C THR A 94 14.04 -2.45 -9.93
N ASP A 95 13.53 -3.44 -10.69
CA ASP A 95 14.25 -4.13 -11.76
C ASP A 95 13.30 -4.35 -12.94
N PRO A 96 13.34 -3.48 -13.97
CA PRO A 96 12.44 -3.57 -15.10
C PRO A 96 12.58 -4.87 -15.92
N GLU A 97 13.78 -5.43 -16.02
CA GLU A 97 14.01 -6.65 -16.80
C GLU A 97 13.34 -7.86 -16.13
N ARG A 98 13.50 -7.99 -14.82
CA ARG A 98 12.84 -9.03 -14.04
C ARG A 98 11.31 -8.85 -14.03
N ALA A 99 10.84 -7.61 -13.91
CA ALA A 99 9.42 -7.30 -13.92
C ALA A 99 8.74 -7.71 -15.25
N VAL A 100 9.34 -7.39 -16.39
CA VAL A 100 8.83 -7.79 -17.73
C VAL A 100 8.76 -9.31 -17.86
N ARG A 101 9.73 -10.02 -17.32
CA ARG A 101 9.74 -11.51 -17.32
C ARG A 101 8.83 -12.14 -16.27
N LYS A 102 8.15 -11.33 -15.47
CA LYS A 102 7.36 -11.78 -14.30
C LYS A 102 8.17 -12.65 -13.30
N ALA A 103 9.46 -12.36 -13.18
CA ALA A 103 10.44 -13.09 -12.36
C ALA A 103 10.89 -12.27 -11.14
N GLY A 104 9.96 -11.52 -10.51
CA GLY A 104 10.26 -10.53 -9.48
C GLY A 104 10.45 -9.14 -10.07
N GLY A 105 11.33 -8.33 -9.49
CA GLY A 105 11.65 -6.98 -9.98
C GLY A 105 10.74 -5.88 -9.44
N ILE A 106 9.76 -6.22 -8.61
CA ILE A 106 8.89 -5.29 -7.90
C ILE A 106 9.28 -5.32 -6.42
N SER A 107 9.49 -4.15 -5.84
CA SER A 107 9.74 -3.98 -4.40
C SER A 107 8.60 -3.26 -3.72
N THR A 108 8.54 -3.39 -2.41
CA THR A 108 7.51 -2.76 -1.57
C THR A 108 8.18 -1.77 -0.64
N PHE A 109 7.60 -0.58 -0.54
CA PHE A 109 8.13 0.50 0.29
C PHE A 109 7.08 1.04 1.24
N LEU A 110 7.52 1.42 2.44
CA LEU A 110 6.74 2.14 3.42
C LEU A 110 6.94 3.65 3.18
N VAL A 111 5.96 4.31 2.59
CA VAL A 111 6.05 5.72 2.19
C VAL A 111 5.19 6.57 3.13
N PRO A 112 5.77 7.55 3.85
CA PRO A 112 4.97 8.53 4.59
C PRO A 112 4.07 9.30 3.61
N THR A 113 2.80 9.44 3.92
CA THR A 113 1.86 10.17 3.05
C THR A 113 2.12 11.68 3.04
N SER A 114 2.80 12.17 4.08
CA SER A 114 3.26 13.55 4.20
C SER A 114 4.61 13.82 3.49
N ALA A 115 5.24 12.80 2.88
CA ALA A 115 6.52 12.99 2.21
C ALA A 115 6.37 13.95 1.00
N PRO A 116 7.39 14.81 0.75
CA PRO A 116 7.42 15.62 -0.45
C PRO A 116 7.23 14.77 -1.72
N GLY A 117 6.40 15.23 -2.65
CA GLY A 117 6.08 14.50 -3.87
C GLY A 117 4.91 13.52 -3.75
N VAL A 118 4.35 13.31 -2.56
CA VAL A 118 3.10 12.54 -2.40
C VAL A 118 1.92 13.50 -2.50
N THR A 119 0.99 13.22 -3.42
CA THR A 119 -0.22 14.02 -3.61
C THR A 119 -1.44 13.11 -3.72
N VAL A 120 -2.49 13.42 -2.97
CA VAL A 120 -3.83 12.83 -3.18
C VAL A 120 -4.54 13.66 -4.25
N GLU A 121 -4.54 13.17 -5.47
CA GLU A 121 -5.09 13.90 -6.63
C GLU A 121 -6.62 14.04 -6.56
N SER A 122 -7.30 12.97 -6.17
CA SER A 122 -8.76 12.98 -6.02
C SER A 122 -9.24 11.82 -5.15
N ILE A 123 -10.45 12.00 -4.60
CA ILE A 123 -11.18 10.95 -3.89
C ILE A 123 -12.23 10.37 -4.83
N ILE A 124 -12.24 9.04 -4.92
CA ILE A 124 -13.17 8.30 -5.77
C ILE A 124 -14.47 8.10 -5.00
N ARG A 125 -15.57 8.63 -5.53
CA ARG A 125 -16.89 8.40 -4.94
C ARG A 125 -17.49 7.10 -5.48
N MET A 126 -17.76 6.18 -4.58
CA MET A 126 -18.36 4.89 -4.92
C MET A 126 -19.85 4.87 -4.56
N HIS A 127 -20.63 4.15 -5.37
CA HIS A 127 -22.05 3.96 -5.14
C HIS A 127 -22.29 3.18 -3.84
N GLY A 128 -23.13 3.73 -2.96
CA GLY A 128 -23.48 3.08 -1.69
C GLY A 128 -22.40 3.06 -0.61
N HIS A 129 -21.18 3.53 -0.90
CA HIS A 129 -20.08 3.59 0.07
C HIS A 129 -19.99 5.03 0.64
N ILE A 130 -20.86 5.34 1.59
CA ILE A 130 -20.86 6.65 2.24
C ILE A 130 -19.62 6.76 3.14
N GLY A 131 -18.80 7.79 2.91
CA GLY A 131 -17.53 7.98 3.64
C GLY A 131 -16.37 7.15 3.10
N GLY A 132 -16.52 6.55 1.90
CA GLY A 132 -15.41 5.90 1.19
C GLY A 132 -14.24 6.87 1.00
N ASN A 133 -13.06 6.39 1.31
CA ASN A 133 -11.81 7.16 1.29
C ASN A 133 -10.81 6.57 0.29
N GLU A 134 -11.31 5.99 -0.80
CA GLU A 134 -10.48 5.52 -1.90
C GLU A 134 -9.98 6.71 -2.70
N GLY A 135 -8.69 6.78 -2.92
CA GLY A 135 -8.09 7.88 -3.63
C GLY A 135 -7.19 7.48 -4.78
N ILE A 136 -6.91 8.48 -5.61
CA ILE A 136 -5.83 8.46 -6.59
C ILE A 136 -4.64 9.15 -5.94
N THR A 137 -3.51 8.45 -5.89
CA THR A 137 -2.26 8.94 -5.30
C THR A 137 -1.23 9.12 -6.40
N VAL A 138 -0.66 10.30 -6.48
CA VAL A 138 0.46 10.61 -7.36
C VAL A 138 1.73 10.67 -6.54
N LEU A 139 2.79 10.07 -7.06
CA LEU A 139 4.12 10.03 -6.49
C LEU A 139 5.08 10.66 -7.51
N GLU A 140 5.74 11.75 -7.12
CA GLU A 140 6.68 12.48 -7.96
C GLU A 140 8.02 12.59 -7.24
N ASP A 141 8.98 11.77 -7.65
CA ASP A 141 10.33 11.68 -7.09
C ASP A 141 10.38 11.58 -5.56
N VAL A 142 9.46 10.81 -4.99
CA VAL A 142 9.36 10.61 -3.54
C VAL A 142 10.58 9.87 -3.04
N GLU A 143 11.37 10.52 -2.19
CA GLU A 143 12.58 9.94 -1.61
C GLU A 143 12.23 8.98 -0.47
N VAL A 144 12.82 7.79 -0.51
CA VAL A 144 12.71 6.78 0.53
C VAL A 144 14.09 6.25 0.92
N GLU A 145 14.29 6.06 2.22
CA GLU A 145 15.51 5.53 2.79
C GLU A 145 15.53 3.99 2.77
N PRO A 146 16.71 3.34 2.93
CA PRO A 146 16.82 1.88 2.94
C PRO A 146 15.94 1.17 3.98
N TRP A 147 15.71 1.79 5.14
CA TRP A 147 14.89 1.20 6.20
C TRP A 147 13.39 1.12 5.86
N GLN A 148 12.95 1.88 4.86
CA GLN A 148 11.56 1.91 4.37
C GLN A 148 11.27 0.78 3.37
N LEU A 149 12.28 0.04 2.93
CA LEU A 149 12.09 -1.17 2.13
C LEU A 149 11.40 -2.24 2.99
N VAL A 150 10.34 -2.82 2.47
CA VAL A 150 9.57 -3.88 3.11
C VAL A 150 9.91 -5.22 2.46
N GLY A 151 10.44 -6.14 3.25
CA GLY A 151 10.92 -7.42 2.76
C GLY A 151 12.21 -7.32 1.95
N GLU A 152 12.38 -8.24 1.01
CA GLU A 152 13.55 -8.30 0.15
C GLU A 152 13.39 -7.46 -1.12
N LEU A 153 14.49 -6.85 -1.56
CA LEU A 153 14.55 -6.09 -2.81
C LEU A 153 14.16 -6.99 -3.99
N HIS A 154 13.32 -6.49 -4.89
CA HIS A 154 12.78 -7.19 -6.07
C HIS A 154 11.75 -8.30 -5.78
N GLU A 155 11.45 -8.60 -4.52
CA GLU A 155 10.51 -9.67 -4.12
C GLU A 155 9.21 -9.15 -3.47
N GLY A 156 9.00 -7.85 -3.49
CA GLY A 156 7.86 -7.19 -2.82
C GLY A 156 6.48 -7.62 -3.33
N PHE A 157 6.38 -8.09 -4.57
CA PHE A 157 5.11 -8.56 -5.12
C PHE A 157 4.50 -9.74 -4.33
N ARG A 158 5.34 -10.60 -3.75
CA ARG A 158 4.89 -11.71 -2.87
C ARG A 158 4.16 -11.20 -1.63
N ILE A 159 4.63 -10.06 -1.08
CA ILE A 159 3.98 -9.40 0.07
C ILE A 159 2.59 -8.93 -0.32
N GLY A 160 2.46 -8.32 -1.50
CA GLY A 160 1.18 -7.90 -2.06
C GLY A 160 0.21 -9.04 -2.25
N LEU A 161 0.65 -10.15 -2.85
CA LEU A 161 -0.18 -11.34 -3.05
C LEU A 161 -0.64 -11.96 -1.73
N PHE A 162 0.22 -11.99 -0.72
CA PHE A 162 -0.16 -12.46 0.60
C PHE A 162 -1.23 -11.55 1.23
N GLY A 163 -1.05 -10.21 1.16
CA GLY A 163 -2.04 -9.25 1.63
C GLY A 163 -3.39 -9.39 0.96
N VAL A 164 -3.41 -9.55 -0.38
CA VAL A 164 -4.63 -9.79 -1.14
C VAL A 164 -5.31 -11.10 -0.75
N SER A 165 -4.53 -12.16 -0.49
CA SER A 165 -5.08 -13.45 -0.05
C SER A 165 -5.75 -13.35 1.32
N MET A 166 -5.14 -12.65 2.26
CA MET A 166 -5.74 -12.36 3.57
C MET A 166 -7.01 -11.53 3.43
N GLY A 167 -7.00 -10.52 2.56
CA GLY A 167 -8.15 -9.70 2.25
C GLY A 167 -9.34 -10.50 1.68
N ARG A 168 -9.07 -11.53 0.86
CA ARG A 168 -10.12 -12.44 0.34
C ARG A 168 -10.80 -13.23 1.45
N ILE A 169 -10.04 -13.77 2.42
CA ILE A 169 -10.59 -14.47 3.59
C ILE A 169 -11.47 -13.52 4.40
N TYR A 170 -10.98 -12.33 4.66
CA TYR A 170 -11.71 -11.29 5.38
C TYR A 170 -13.04 -10.92 4.68
N ASN A 171 -12.99 -10.65 3.37
CA ASN A 171 -14.18 -10.30 2.59
C ASN A 171 -15.20 -11.43 2.53
N SER A 172 -14.74 -12.69 2.48
CA SER A 172 -15.62 -13.84 2.55
C SER A 172 -16.35 -13.93 3.89
N ALA A 173 -15.63 -13.75 5.00
CA ALA A 173 -16.24 -13.75 6.32
C ALA A 173 -17.24 -12.58 6.49
N ARG A 174 -16.89 -11.40 5.98
CA ARG A 174 -17.77 -10.22 5.95
C ARG A 174 -19.06 -10.48 5.18
N ALA A 175 -18.96 -11.09 3.98
CA ALA A 175 -20.12 -11.39 3.15
C ALA A 175 -21.09 -12.40 3.79
N VAL A 176 -20.59 -13.31 4.64
CA VAL A 176 -21.42 -14.25 5.41
C VAL A 176 -22.10 -13.56 6.59
N GLY A 177 -21.49 -12.51 7.15
CA GLY A 177 -22.04 -11.75 8.27
C GLY A 177 -23.07 -10.67 7.88
N LEU A 178 -23.32 -10.50 6.59
CA LEU A 178 -24.31 -9.56 6.02
C LEU A 178 -25.65 -10.24 5.84
#